data_3e1beda379bae90e7e37ebcddd019f85
#
_entry.id   3e1beda379bae90e7e37ebcddd019f85
#
_cell.length_a   1.000
_cell.length_b   1.000
_cell.length_c   1.000
_cell.angle_alpha   90.00
_cell.angle_beta   90.00
_cell.angle_gamma   90.00
#
_symmetry.space_group_name_H-M   'P 1'
#
loop_
_entity.id
_entity.type
_entity.pdbx_description
1 polymer ?
#
loop_
_entity_poly.entity_id
_entity_poly.type
_entity_poly.pdbx_seq_one_letter_code
_entity_poly.pdbx_strand_id
1 'polypeptide(L)'
;MTDTVLTPSPSAPAAVGRIALVGIGPGSVDHMTARAREAIAEADVVIGYVTYIKLVADLVEGKEIIRKSMTEELDRAVSALEAARAGKKVALISSGDAGVYGMAGPTYEVLFQAGWTPEGDVEVEIVPGASALNSCAALVGAPLTHDFCAISLSDLLTPWPVIARRLDAAAAADFVTALYNPKSGRRTRQIQEAQRLFLRHRSPDTPVAIVKSAYRRRQSIQFTTLAQMAEHDIGMLSTVLIGNSNTFVRDGLMVTPRGYANKYDVAGDGTAHEGEKAGRSLSTGLNGWLDTLQAAHAAGATIDHLAHQYRLPADYIRITLQDPLQPEGDDTAAGEAEA
;
A
#
# COMPACT_ATOMS: atom_id res chain seq x y z
N MET A 1 61.42 28.40 34.74
CA MET A 1 60.74 28.38 33.45
C MET A 1 59.92 27.14 33.45
N THR A 2 58.62 27.27 33.73
CA THR A 2 57.66 26.18 33.78
C THR A 2 56.90 26.18 32.48
N ASP A 3 57.18 25.16 31.64
CA ASP A 3 56.45 24.92 30.38
C ASP A 3 55.01 24.50 30.71
N THR A 4 54.06 25.39 30.42
CA THR A 4 52.65 25.09 30.49
C THR A 4 52.25 24.35 29.21
N VAL A 5 52.11 23.01 29.32
CA VAL A 5 51.56 22.18 28.24
C VAL A 5 50.06 22.50 28.12
N LEU A 6 49.71 23.19 27.05
CA LEU A 6 48.31 23.38 26.66
C LEU A 6 47.73 22.03 26.20
N THR A 7 46.91 21.40 27.03
CA THR A 7 46.06 20.27 26.62
C THR A 7 45.02 20.80 25.63
N PRO A 8 44.87 20.17 24.44
CA PRO A 8 43.82 20.56 23.52
C PRO A 8 42.45 20.33 24.17
N SER A 9 41.60 21.35 24.13
CA SER A 9 40.18 21.21 24.52
C SER A 9 39.55 20.05 23.75
N PRO A 10 38.73 19.22 24.41
CA PRO A 10 37.97 18.20 23.69
C PRO A 10 37.14 18.90 22.61
N SER A 11 37.33 18.51 21.39
CA SER A 11 36.47 18.96 20.27
C SER A 11 35.02 18.64 20.65
N ALA A 12 34.12 19.62 20.49
CA ALA A 12 32.68 19.38 20.64
C ALA A 12 32.30 18.15 19.82
N PRO A 13 31.43 17.26 20.33
CA PRO A 13 30.99 16.09 19.56
C PRO A 13 30.50 16.59 18.22
N ALA A 14 30.98 15.98 17.13
CA ALA A 14 30.56 16.31 15.79
C ALA A 14 28.99 16.21 15.77
N ALA A 15 28.33 17.23 15.22
CA ALA A 15 26.89 17.22 15.11
C ALA A 15 26.47 15.96 14.36
N VAL A 16 25.64 15.13 14.98
CA VAL A 16 25.11 13.92 14.35
C VAL A 16 24.21 14.37 13.19
N GLY A 17 24.57 13.95 11.98
CA GLY A 17 23.75 14.27 10.82
C GLY A 17 22.44 13.46 10.82
N ARG A 18 21.47 13.93 10.07
CA ARG A 18 20.16 13.32 10.06
C ARG A 18 19.60 13.16 8.65
N ILE A 19 18.94 12.06 8.37
CA ILE A 19 18.15 11.84 7.15
C ILE A 19 16.68 11.62 7.56
N ALA A 20 15.80 12.54 7.16
CA ALA A 20 14.36 12.33 7.19
C ALA A 20 13.88 11.85 5.82
N LEU A 21 13.36 10.64 5.74
CA LEU A 21 12.73 10.06 4.55
C LEU A 21 11.27 10.51 4.55
N VAL A 22 10.95 11.57 3.81
CA VAL A 22 9.69 12.29 3.97
C VAL A 22 8.70 11.93 2.89
N GLY A 23 7.59 11.29 3.29
CA GLY A 23 6.39 11.14 2.46
C GLY A 23 5.62 12.46 2.38
N ILE A 24 5.62 13.11 1.21
CA ILE A 24 4.94 14.41 1.03
C ILE A 24 3.44 14.27 0.68
N GLY A 25 2.88 13.09 0.76
CA GLY A 25 1.49 12.85 0.37
C GLY A 25 1.27 13.01 -1.13
N PRO A 26 0.03 13.27 -1.58
CA PRO A 26 -0.32 13.33 -3.00
C PRO A 26 0.23 14.56 -3.72
N GLY A 27 0.70 15.57 -2.98
CA GLY A 27 1.32 16.77 -3.54
C GLY A 27 0.57 18.08 -3.29
N SER A 28 -0.45 18.07 -2.42
CA SER A 28 -1.06 19.25 -1.83
C SER A 28 -0.54 19.40 -0.40
N VAL A 29 -0.20 20.62 0.00
CA VAL A 29 0.26 20.95 1.36
C VAL A 29 -0.79 20.59 2.42
N ASP A 30 -2.08 20.70 2.09
CA ASP A 30 -3.19 20.34 2.97
C ASP A 30 -3.24 18.84 3.31
N HIS A 31 -2.66 18.01 2.44
CA HIS A 31 -2.62 16.55 2.61
C HIS A 31 -1.25 16.04 3.10
N MET A 32 -0.37 16.95 3.49
CA MET A 32 0.89 16.59 4.16
C MET A 32 0.66 16.45 5.66
N THR A 33 1.34 15.49 6.27
CA THR A 33 1.37 15.43 7.73
C THR A 33 2.09 16.64 8.32
N ALA A 34 1.74 17.03 9.54
CA ALA A 34 2.46 18.10 10.25
C ALA A 34 3.97 17.76 10.35
N ARG A 35 4.27 16.50 10.70
CA ARG A 35 5.67 16.04 10.79
C ARG A 35 6.43 16.14 9.47
N ALA A 36 5.79 15.88 8.34
CA ALA A 36 6.43 16.03 7.02
C ALA A 36 6.82 17.49 6.74
N ARG A 37 5.96 18.44 7.08
CA ARG A 37 6.25 19.88 6.96
C ARG A 37 7.37 20.32 7.90
N GLU A 38 7.36 19.85 9.14
CA GLU A 38 8.41 20.11 10.12
C GLU A 38 9.76 19.55 9.67
N ALA A 39 9.80 18.29 9.21
CA ALA A 39 11.02 17.66 8.73
C ALA A 39 11.65 18.42 7.55
N ILE A 40 10.82 18.94 6.63
CA ILE A 40 11.28 19.80 5.54
C ILE A 40 11.76 21.15 6.09
N ALA A 41 11.06 21.74 7.05
CA ALA A 41 11.44 23.03 7.66
C ALA A 41 12.78 22.93 8.42
N GLU A 42 13.02 21.84 9.15
CA GLU A 42 14.26 21.57 9.90
C GLU A 42 15.46 21.26 9.01
N ALA A 43 15.24 20.86 7.74
CA ALA A 43 16.31 20.40 6.87
C ALA A 43 17.19 21.55 6.37
N ASP A 44 18.51 21.31 6.31
CA ASP A 44 19.49 22.16 5.62
C ASP A 44 19.47 21.88 4.11
N VAL A 45 19.29 20.60 3.75
CA VAL A 45 19.31 20.09 2.36
C VAL A 45 18.01 19.33 2.07
N VAL A 46 17.38 19.64 0.94
CA VAL A 46 16.23 18.89 0.43
C VAL A 46 16.62 18.17 -0.85
N ILE A 47 16.48 16.86 -0.84
CA ILE A 47 16.80 15.99 -1.98
C ILE A 47 15.54 15.35 -2.52
N GLY A 48 15.38 15.35 -3.84
CA GLY A 48 14.20 14.70 -4.43
C GLY A 48 14.18 14.71 -5.95
N TYR A 49 13.20 13.99 -6.48
CA TYR A 49 12.88 14.07 -7.91
C TYR A 49 12.36 15.47 -8.25
N VAL A 50 12.78 16.00 -9.40
CA VAL A 50 12.48 17.36 -9.85
C VAL A 50 10.99 17.72 -9.71
N THR A 51 10.10 16.79 -10.07
CA THR A 51 8.65 17.02 -9.98
C THR A 51 8.17 17.12 -8.53
N TYR A 52 8.75 16.33 -7.60
CA TYR A 52 8.37 16.35 -6.18
C TYR A 52 8.84 17.62 -5.50
N ILE A 53 10.05 18.09 -5.81
CA ILE A 53 10.55 19.40 -5.35
C ILE A 53 9.60 20.53 -5.75
N LYS A 54 9.04 20.49 -6.98
CA LYS A 54 8.06 21.50 -7.42
C LYS A 54 6.75 21.49 -6.61
N LEU A 55 6.35 20.34 -6.05
CA LEU A 55 5.14 20.23 -5.23
C LEU A 55 5.29 20.88 -3.86
N VAL A 56 6.51 21.07 -3.39
CA VAL A 56 6.84 21.65 -2.07
C VAL A 56 7.67 22.93 -2.22
N ALA A 57 7.59 23.61 -3.37
CA ALA A 57 8.43 24.76 -3.68
C ALA A 57 8.42 25.84 -2.59
N ASP A 58 7.24 26.13 -2.05
CA ASP A 58 7.05 27.16 -1.02
C ASP A 58 7.66 26.75 0.35
N LEU A 59 7.88 25.44 0.58
CA LEU A 59 8.45 24.91 1.83
C LEU A 59 9.99 24.80 1.79
N VAL A 60 10.59 24.92 0.62
CA VAL A 60 12.04 24.70 0.42
C VAL A 60 12.77 25.98 0.04
N GLU A 61 12.13 27.13 0.14
CA GLU A 61 12.75 28.43 -0.12
C GLU A 61 13.94 28.67 0.82
N GLY A 62 15.05 29.14 0.28
CA GLY A 62 16.29 29.40 1.02
C GLY A 62 17.10 28.16 1.43
N LYS A 63 16.67 26.95 1.04
CA LYS A 63 17.40 25.70 1.35
C LYS A 63 18.30 25.24 0.21
N GLU A 64 19.32 24.48 0.54
CA GLU A 64 20.08 23.75 -0.48
C GLU A 64 19.19 22.66 -1.11
N ILE A 65 19.14 22.62 -2.44
CA ILE A 65 18.25 21.67 -3.15
C ILE A 65 19.07 20.82 -4.12
N ILE A 66 19.04 19.51 -3.91
CA ILE A 66 19.62 18.52 -4.82
C ILE A 66 18.49 17.86 -5.63
N ARG A 67 18.46 18.17 -6.93
CA ARG A 67 17.48 17.62 -7.87
C ARG A 67 18.10 16.48 -8.65
N LYS A 68 17.41 15.36 -8.70
CA LYS A 68 17.81 14.18 -9.48
C LYS A 68 16.67 13.73 -10.38
N SER A 69 16.97 12.94 -11.42
CA SER A 69 15.96 12.35 -12.30
C SER A 69 15.25 11.15 -11.65
N MET A 70 14.19 10.65 -12.28
CA MET A 70 13.39 9.54 -11.74
C MET A 70 14.22 8.26 -11.56
N THR A 71 15.14 7.96 -12.48
CA THR A 71 15.95 6.74 -12.51
C THR A 71 17.21 6.81 -11.62
N GLU A 72 17.44 7.92 -10.95
CA GLU A 72 18.60 8.14 -10.06
C GLU A 72 18.23 7.94 -8.58
N GLU A 73 17.51 6.87 -8.26
CA GLU A 73 17.07 6.59 -6.88
C GLU A 73 18.23 6.31 -5.94
N LEU A 74 19.17 5.48 -6.38
CA LEU A 74 20.39 5.19 -5.58
C LEU A 74 21.25 6.44 -5.40
N ASP A 75 21.42 7.27 -6.45
CA ASP A 75 22.20 8.51 -6.35
C ASP A 75 21.57 9.52 -5.38
N ARG A 76 20.25 9.55 -5.26
CA ARG A 76 19.55 10.35 -4.23
C ARG A 76 19.89 9.85 -2.83
N ALA A 77 19.88 8.53 -2.63
CA ALA A 77 20.18 7.93 -1.34
C ALA A 77 21.66 8.14 -0.93
N VAL A 78 22.60 7.98 -1.88
CA VAL A 78 24.02 8.25 -1.67
C VAL A 78 24.25 9.72 -1.31
N SER A 79 23.66 10.65 -2.08
CA SER A 79 23.78 12.09 -1.80
C SER A 79 23.20 12.46 -0.43
N ALA A 80 22.13 11.78 0.02
CA ALA A 80 21.56 11.99 1.34
C ALA A 80 22.52 11.53 2.45
N LEU A 81 23.13 10.36 2.29
CA LEU A 81 24.09 9.83 3.26
C LEU A 81 25.34 10.71 3.34
N GLU A 82 25.90 11.14 2.20
CA GLU A 82 27.08 12.03 2.17
C GLU A 82 26.81 13.35 2.87
N ALA A 83 25.66 13.98 2.59
CA ALA A 83 25.28 15.24 3.23
C ALA A 83 25.06 15.07 4.74
N ALA A 84 24.43 13.97 5.16
CA ALA A 84 24.22 13.68 6.58
C ALA A 84 25.54 13.39 7.30
N ARG A 85 26.46 12.63 6.71
CA ARG A 85 27.81 12.40 7.26
C ARG A 85 28.63 13.68 7.37
N ALA A 86 28.31 14.69 6.54
CA ALA A 86 28.87 16.04 6.68
C ALA A 86 28.18 16.88 7.79
N GLY A 87 27.32 16.26 8.61
CA GLY A 87 26.64 16.90 9.75
C GLY A 87 25.36 17.67 9.37
N LYS A 88 24.86 17.54 8.13
CA LYS A 88 23.64 18.24 7.69
C LYS A 88 22.38 17.46 8.05
N LYS A 89 21.29 18.20 8.26
CA LYS A 89 19.93 17.68 8.31
C LYS A 89 19.37 17.58 6.89
N VAL A 90 19.06 16.38 6.45
CA VAL A 90 18.59 16.10 5.09
C VAL A 90 17.13 15.70 5.08
N ALA A 91 16.31 16.33 4.25
CA ALA A 91 14.97 15.83 3.90
C ALA A 91 15.04 15.18 2.51
N LEU A 92 14.98 13.85 2.46
CA LEU A 92 14.84 13.08 1.22
C LEU A 92 13.37 12.85 0.96
N ILE A 93 12.80 13.63 0.02
CA ILE A 93 11.36 13.65 -0.23
C ILE A 93 10.90 12.61 -1.25
N SER A 94 9.75 12.00 -0.95
CA SER A 94 9.06 11.02 -1.79
C SER A 94 7.59 11.39 -1.94
N SER A 95 7.03 11.29 -3.14
CA SER A 95 5.57 11.46 -3.33
C SER A 95 4.82 10.32 -2.67
N GLY A 96 3.66 10.60 -2.10
CA GLY A 96 2.90 9.64 -1.33
C GLY A 96 3.57 9.34 0.01
N ASP A 97 3.79 8.07 0.28
CA ASP A 97 4.50 7.55 1.44
C ASP A 97 5.92 7.10 1.05
N ALA A 98 6.90 7.37 1.90
CA ALA A 98 8.30 7.00 1.61
C ALA A 98 8.54 5.48 1.65
N GLY A 99 7.73 4.72 2.39
CA GLY A 99 7.81 3.26 2.51
C GLY A 99 6.97 2.50 1.46
N VAL A 100 6.05 3.18 0.74
CA VAL A 100 5.17 2.54 -0.26
C VAL A 100 5.64 2.89 -1.67
N TYR A 101 6.47 2.03 -2.26
CA TYR A 101 7.14 2.25 -3.56
C TYR A 101 7.90 3.59 -3.62
N GLY A 102 8.44 4.03 -2.48
CA GLY A 102 9.16 5.28 -2.29
C GLY A 102 10.63 5.06 -1.96
N MET A 103 11.26 6.10 -1.42
CA MET A 103 12.71 6.16 -1.21
C MET A 103 13.23 5.38 0.01
N ALA A 104 12.36 4.88 0.91
CA ALA A 104 12.84 4.24 2.15
C ALA A 104 13.66 2.96 1.86
N GLY A 105 13.14 2.05 1.01
CA GLY A 105 13.84 0.82 0.65
C GLY A 105 15.23 1.07 0.06
N PRO A 106 15.34 1.78 -1.08
CA PRO A 106 16.63 2.10 -1.70
C PRO A 106 17.60 2.83 -0.76
N THR A 107 17.09 3.68 0.13
CA THR A 107 17.95 4.38 1.09
C THR A 107 18.53 3.43 2.13
N TYR A 108 17.73 2.53 2.71
CA TYR A 108 18.26 1.54 3.64
C TYR A 108 19.25 0.58 2.98
N GLU A 109 19.05 0.20 1.73
CA GLU A 109 20.02 -0.62 0.99
C GLU A 109 21.38 0.10 0.90
N VAL A 110 21.40 1.40 0.56
CA VAL A 110 22.62 2.21 0.52
C VAL A 110 23.25 2.36 1.91
N LEU A 111 22.45 2.64 2.94
CA LEU A 111 22.90 2.79 4.32
C LEU A 111 23.60 1.52 4.82
N PHE A 112 22.97 0.36 4.66
CA PHE A 112 23.55 -0.92 5.09
C PHE A 112 24.81 -1.29 4.32
N GLN A 113 24.87 -1.03 3.02
CA GLN A 113 26.09 -1.22 2.22
C GLN A 113 27.23 -0.31 2.68
N ALA A 114 26.91 0.88 3.17
CA ALA A 114 27.88 1.84 3.72
C ALA A 114 28.25 1.58 5.20
N GLY A 115 27.79 0.46 5.78
CA GLY A 115 28.09 0.06 7.16
C GLY A 115 27.33 0.87 8.23
N TRP A 116 26.23 1.52 7.86
CA TRP A 116 25.40 2.26 8.81
C TRP A 116 24.69 1.32 9.80
N THR A 117 24.58 1.77 11.07
CA THR A 117 23.77 1.12 12.11
C THR A 117 22.86 2.17 12.77
N PRO A 118 21.76 1.76 13.44
CA PRO A 118 20.86 2.70 14.13
C PRO A 118 21.55 3.56 15.20
N GLU A 119 22.62 3.03 15.82
CA GLU A 119 23.43 3.72 16.84
C GLU A 119 24.65 4.43 16.25
N GLY A 120 24.73 4.52 14.91
CA GLY A 120 25.88 5.03 14.18
C GLY A 120 25.96 6.54 14.06
N ASP A 121 26.62 6.98 12.98
CA ASP A 121 26.99 8.38 12.72
C ASP A 121 25.87 9.24 12.13
N VAL A 122 24.75 8.64 11.71
CA VAL A 122 23.62 9.32 11.06
C VAL A 122 22.31 8.85 11.66
N GLU A 123 21.49 9.79 12.14
CA GLU A 123 20.11 9.51 12.54
C GLU A 123 19.22 9.36 11.31
N VAL A 124 18.35 8.34 11.28
CA VAL A 124 17.40 8.11 10.18
C VAL A 124 15.99 8.02 10.70
N GLU A 125 15.10 8.85 10.14
CA GLU A 125 13.66 8.87 10.43
C GLU A 125 12.86 8.60 9.16
N ILE A 126 11.84 7.73 9.23
CA ILE A 126 10.82 7.66 8.18
C ILE A 126 9.62 8.49 8.65
N VAL A 127 9.28 9.50 7.85
CA VAL A 127 8.10 10.33 8.07
C VAL A 127 7.00 9.88 7.12
N PRO A 128 5.90 9.29 7.64
CA PRO A 128 4.85 8.74 6.80
C PRO A 128 4.08 9.84 6.04
N GLY A 129 3.55 9.46 4.88
CA GLY A 129 2.69 10.30 4.06
C GLY A 129 1.46 9.56 3.55
N ALA A 130 0.44 10.29 3.10
CA ALA A 130 -0.72 9.66 2.46
C ALA A 130 -0.32 9.05 1.12
N SER A 131 -0.29 7.73 1.04
CA SER A 131 0.09 7.00 -0.19
C SER A 131 -0.90 7.24 -1.32
N ALA A 132 -0.50 6.96 -2.56
CA ALA A 132 -1.40 7.05 -3.71
C ALA A 132 -2.62 6.11 -3.55
N LEU A 133 -2.47 4.95 -2.92
CA LEU A 133 -3.57 4.04 -2.60
C LEU A 133 -4.66 4.76 -1.79
N ASN A 134 -4.29 5.32 -0.63
CA ASN A 134 -5.24 6.01 0.26
C ASN A 134 -5.80 7.28 -0.39
N SER A 135 -4.93 8.06 -1.03
CA SER A 135 -5.30 9.33 -1.66
C SER A 135 -6.29 9.13 -2.81
N CYS A 136 -6.05 8.14 -3.67
CA CYS A 136 -6.93 7.83 -4.79
C CYS A 136 -8.25 7.20 -4.31
N ALA A 137 -8.19 6.31 -3.32
CA ALA A 137 -9.39 5.69 -2.74
C ALA A 137 -10.33 6.73 -2.11
N ALA A 138 -9.80 7.68 -1.35
CA ALA A 138 -10.58 8.75 -0.74
C ALA A 138 -11.30 9.64 -1.76
N LEU A 139 -10.73 9.81 -2.95
CA LEU A 139 -11.35 10.59 -4.03
C LEU A 139 -12.51 9.88 -4.73
N VAL A 140 -12.56 8.56 -4.68
CA VAL A 140 -13.57 7.76 -5.39
C VAL A 140 -14.63 7.18 -4.47
N GLY A 141 -14.48 7.28 -3.14
CA GLY A 141 -15.43 6.77 -2.16
C GLY A 141 -14.77 5.92 -1.09
N ALA A 142 -15.22 4.68 -0.93
CA ALA A 142 -14.72 3.74 0.08
C ALA A 142 -14.41 2.35 -0.52
N PRO A 143 -13.53 2.24 -1.51
CA PRO A 143 -13.22 0.95 -2.15
C PRO A 143 -12.35 0.03 -1.27
N LEU A 144 -11.64 0.55 -0.26
CA LEU A 144 -10.66 -0.16 0.56
C LEU A 144 -11.22 -0.62 1.93
N THR A 145 -12.52 -0.71 2.09
CA THR A 145 -13.13 -1.13 3.37
C THR A 145 -13.14 -2.65 3.56
N HIS A 146 -12.70 -3.40 2.58
CA HIS A 146 -12.45 -4.84 2.63
C HIS A 146 -10.96 -5.12 2.34
N ASP A 147 -10.55 -6.39 2.31
CA ASP A 147 -9.16 -6.77 2.06
C ASP A 147 -8.68 -6.27 0.70
N PHE A 148 -7.48 -5.70 0.68
CA PHE A 148 -6.90 -5.09 -0.50
C PHE A 148 -5.41 -5.36 -0.62
N CYS A 149 -4.88 -5.20 -1.83
CA CYS A 149 -3.46 -5.25 -2.10
C CYS A 149 -3.02 -4.13 -3.06
N ALA A 150 -1.71 -3.83 -3.04
CA ALA A 150 -1.07 -2.91 -3.95
C ALA A 150 -0.03 -3.66 -4.79
N ILE A 151 -0.06 -3.50 -6.12
CA ILE A 151 0.87 -4.14 -7.04
C ILE A 151 1.42 -3.11 -8.01
N SER A 152 2.76 -3.00 -8.08
CA SER A 152 3.42 -2.17 -9.08
C SER A 152 3.58 -2.95 -10.38
N LEU A 153 3.18 -2.33 -11.51
CA LEU A 153 3.40 -2.88 -12.85
C LEU A 153 4.79 -2.53 -13.41
N SER A 154 5.68 -1.98 -12.57
CA SER A 154 7.05 -1.67 -12.99
C SER A 154 7.89 -2.95 -13.04
N ASP A 155 8.29 -3.33 -14.25
CA ASP A 155 9.18 -4.46 -14.53
C ASP A 155 10.65 -4.05 -14.67
N LEU A 156 11.00 -2.86 -14.14
CA LEU A 156 12.38 -2.37 -14.15
C LEU A 156 13.30 -3.22 -13.27
N LEU A 157 12.84 -3.56 -12.06
CA LEU A 157 13.61 -4.28 -11.04
C LEU A 157 13.00 -5.65 -10.68
N THR A 158 11.75 -5.89 -11.06
CA THR A 158 11.04 -7.14 -10.81
C THR A 158 10.67 -7.79 -12.14
N PRO A 159 11.09 -9.04 -12.41
CA PRO A 159 10.72 -9.72 -13.65
C PRO A 159 9.21 -9.81 -13.83
N TRP A 160 8.74 -9.57 -15.07
CA TRP A 160 7.31 -9.58 -15.36
C TRP A 160 6.58 -10.88 -14.95
N PRO A 161 7.12 -12.11 -15.11
CA PRO A 161 6.44 -13.32 -14.64
C PRO A 161 6.12 -13.32 -13.14
N VAL A 162 6.96 -12.68 -12.32
CA VAL A 162 6.72 -12.53 -10.88
C VAL A 162 5.55 -11.58 -10.63
N ILE A 163 5.49 -10.46 -11.35
CA ILE A 163 4.38 -9.50 -11.29
C ILE A 163 3.09 -10.17 -11.75
N ALA A 164 3.12 -10.88 -12.88
CA ALA A 164 1.98 -11.59 -13.43
C ALA A 164 1.39 -12.62 -12.44
N ARG A 165 2.25 -13.39 -11.77
CA ARG A 165 1.81 -14.33 -10.72
C ARG A 165 1.12 -13.63 -9.56
N ARG A 166 1.62 -12.46 -9.14
CA ARG A 166 1.00 -11.67 -8.06
C ARG A 166 -0.36 -11.12 -8.49
N LEU A 167 -0.49 -10.65 -9.73
CA LEU A 167 -1.76 -10.18 -10.29
C LEU A 167 -2.79 -11.31 -10.38
N ASP A 168 -2.39 -12.48 -10.86
CA ASP A 168 -3.25 -13.66 -10.95
C ASP A 168 -3.75 -14.12 -9.58
N ALA A 169 -2.85 -14.19 -8.58
CA ALA A 169 -3.19 -14.54 -7.21
C ALA A 169 -4.14 -13.51 -6.56
N ALA A 170 -3.89 -12.22 -6.74
CA ALA A 170 -4.75 -11.17 -6.22
C ALA A 170 -6.15 -11.20 -6.85
N ALA A 171 -6.23 -11.49 -8.16
CA ALA A 171 -7.49 -11.63 -8.86
C ALA A 171 -8.26 -12.87 -8.38
N ALA A 172 -7.60 -14.03 -8.26
CA ALA A 172 -8.19 -15.28 -7.80
C ALA A 172 -8.67 -15.22 -6.34
N ALA A 173 -7.94 -14.53 -5.47
CA ALA A 173 -8.27 -14.35 -4.06
C ALA A 173 -9.26 -13.18 -3.79
N ASP A 174 -9.78 -12.56 -4.83
CA ASP A 174 -10.80 -11.50 -4.76
C ASP A 174 -10.39 -10.24 -3.96
N PHE A 175 -9.09 -9.90 -3.90
CA PHE A 175 -8.65 -8.66 -3.29
C PHE A 175 -9.03 -7.42 -4.11
N VAL A 176 -9.51 -6.36 -3.45
CA VAL A 176 -9.49 -5.03 -4.09
C VAL A 176 -8.03 -4.69 -4.40
N THR A 177 -7.73 -4.32 -5.64
CA THR A 177 -6.34 -4.19 -6.06
C THR A 177 -6.03 -2.79 -6.59
N ALA A 178 -4.98 -2.17 -6.02
CA ALA A 178 -4.44 -0.91 -6.53
C ALA A 178 -3.20 -1.18 -7.40
N LEU A 179 -3.27 -0.78 -8.67
CA LEU A 179 -2.14 -0.87 -9.59
C LEU A 179 -1.33 0.44 -9.57
N TYR A 180 -0.07 0.33 -9.15
CA TYR A 180 0.92 1.39 -9.20
C TYR A 180 1.75 1.31 -10.48
N ASN A 181 2.26 2.45 -10.93
CA ASN A 181 3.08 2.54 -12.14
C ASN A 181 2.44 1.84 -13.34
N PRO A 182 1.15 2.05 -13.61
CA PRO A 182 0.38 1.21 -14.54
C PRO A 182 0.85 1.35 -15.99
N LYS A 183 1.40 2.50 -16.37
CA LYS A 183 1.87 2.76 -17.73
C LYS A 183 2.94 3.85 -17.76
N SER A 184 3.90 3.74 -18.68
CA SER A 184 4.90 4.77 -18.98
C SER A 184 5.12 4.87 -20.49
N GLY A 185 5.96 5.82 -20.93
CA GLY A 185 6.29 5.94 -22.36
C GLY A 185 6.87 4.67 -22.99
N ARG A 186 7.56 3.83 -22.19
CA ARG A 186 8.16 2.56 -22.62
C ARG A 186 7.35 1.32 -22.23
N ARG A 187 6.52 1.42 -21.19
CA ARG A 187 5.68 0.34 -20.65
C ARG A 187 4.23 0.60 -20.99
N THR A 188 3.75 0.03 -22.09
CA THR A 188 2.38 0.26 -22.59
C THR A 188 1.52 -1.00 -22.56
N ARG A 189 2.14 -2.19 -22.49
CA ARG A 189 1.47 -3.50 -22.58
C ARG A 189 1.12 -4.08 -21.21
N GLN A 190 1.80 -3.68 -20.14
CA GLN A 190 1.65 -4.24 -18.79
C GLN A 190 0.23 -4.08 -18.24
N ILE A 191 -0.42 -2.95 -18.51
CA ILE A 191 -1.81 -2.72 -18.09
C ILE A 191 -2.80 -3.63 -18.83
N GLN A 192 -2.56 -3.90 -20.11
CA GLN A 192 -3.37 -4.83 -20.91
C GLN A 192 -3.23 -6.27 -20.39
N GLU A 193 -2.00 -6.67 -20.07
CA GLU A 193 -1.73 -7.98 -19.50
C GLU A 193 -2.34 -8.13 -18.11
N ALA A 194 -2.26 -7.09 -17.27
CA ALA A 194 -2.93 -7.07 -15.97
C ALA A 194 -4.45 -7.25 -16.14
N GLN A 195 -5.09 -6.51 -17.06
CA GLN A 195 -6.51 -6.67 -17.39
C GLN A 195 -6.83 -8.10 -17.79
N ARG A 196 -6.05 -8.71 -18.70
CA ARG A 196 -6.23 -10.08 -19.17
C ARG A 196 -6.16 -11.09 -18.03
N LEU A 197 -5.22 -10.92 -17.09
CA LEU A 197 -5.07 -11.80 -15.92
C LEU A 197 -6.26 -11.68 -14.97
N PHE A 198 -6.73 -10.46 -14.70
CA PHE A 198 -7.90 -10.24 -13.86
C PHE A 198 -9.19 -10.81 -14.47
N LEU A 199 -9.38 -10.68 -15.79
CA LEU A 199 -10.53 -11.23 -16.51
C LEU A 199 -10.63 -12.78 -16.49
N ARG A 200 -9.57 -13.47 -16.07
CA ARG A 200 -9.60 -14.93 -15.87
C ARG A 200 -10.42 -15.33 -14.63
N HIS A 201 -10.56 -14.42 -13.68
CA HIS A 201 -11.11 -14.70 -12.35
C HIS A 201 -12.29 -13.80 -11.99
N ARG A 202 -12.46 -12.67 -12.68
CA ARG A 202 -13.46 -11.65 -12.33
C ARG A 202 -14.36 -11.31 -13.49
N SER A 203 -15.58 -10.84 -13.15
CA SER A 203 -16.55 -10.37 -14.13
C SER A 203 -15.95 -9.24 -14.97
N PRO A 204 -16.22 -9.21 -16.29
CA PRO A 204 -15.91 -8.07 -17.15
C PRO A 204 -16.48 -6.74 -16.63
N ASP A 205 -17.61 -6.79 -15.91
CA ASP A 205 -18.30 -5.63 -15.35
C ASP A 205 -17.74 -5.19 -13.97
N THR A 206 -16.71 -5.87 -13.45
CA THR A 206 -16.05 -5.48 -12.19
C THR A 206 -15.69 -4.00 -12.23
N PRO A 207 -16.13 -3.19 -11.25
CA PRO A 207 -15.85 -1.75 -11.24
C PRO A 207 -14.37 -1.44 -11.15
N VAL A 208 -13.95 -0.45 -11.91
CA VAL A 208 -12.59 0.09 -11.90
C VAL A 208 -12.64 1.61 -11.82
N ALA A 209 -11.80 2.19 -10.97
CA ALA A 209 -11.57 3.62 -10.92
C ALA A 209 -10.13 3.95 -11.34
N ILE A 210 -9.99 4.90 -12.26
CA ILE A 210 -8.70 5.42 -12.71
C ILE A 210 -8.57 6.83 -12.17
N VAL A 211 -7.63 7.04 -11.24
CA VAL A 211 -7.37 8.35 -10.64
C VAL A 211 -6.02 8.85 -11.09
N LYS A 212 -6.00 10.01 -11.74
CA LYS A 212 -4.78 10.64 -12.25
C LYS A 212 -4.52 11.93 -11.50
N SER A 213 -3.27 12.13 -11.06
CA SER A 213 -2.82 13.34 -10.38
C SER A 213 -3.69 13.72 -9.17
N ALA A 214 -3.97 12.76 -8.28
CA ALA A 214 -4.79 12.94 -7.08
C ALA A 214 -4.38 14.19 -6.28
N TYR A 215 -5.34 15.04 -5.92
CA TYR A 215 -5.13 16.30 -5.18
C TYR A 215 -4.15 17.29 -5.81
N ARG A 216 -3.96 17.20 -7.14
CA ARG A 216 -3.12 18.14 -7.92
C ARG A 216 -3.98 18.90 -8.94
N ARG A 217 -3.47 20.00 -9.47
CA ARG A 217 -4.19 20.87 -10.40
C ARG A 217 -4.80 20.14 -11.62
N ARG A 218 -4.21 19.02 -12.05
CA ARG A 218 -4.67 18.21 -13.18
C ARG A 218 -5.33 16.91 -12.73
N GLN A 219 -5.97 16.91 -11.56
CA GLN A 219 -6.71 15.75 -11.09
C GLN A 219 -7.81 15.36 -12.07
N SER A 220 -7.90 14.07 -12.35
CA SER A 220 -9.05 13.49 -13.03
C SER A 220 -9.41 12.14 -12.43
N ILE A 221 -10.71 11.84 -12.40
CA ILE A 221 -11.26 10.59 -11.90
C ILE A 221 -12.15 10.03 -13.01
N GLN A 222 -11.97 8.76 -13.32
CA GLN A 222 -12.76 8.07 -14.32
C GLN A 222 -13.19 6.71 -13.78
N PHE A 223 -14.49 6.46 -13.78
CA PHE A 223 -15.05 5.15 -13.51
C PHE A 223 -15.24 4.38 -14.81
N THR A 224 -14.95 3.10 -14.77
CA THR A 224 -15.05 2.18 -15.90
C THR A 224 -15.26 0.75 -15.40
N THR A 225 -15.20 -0.21 -16.29
CA THR A 225 -15.24 -1.65 -15.98
C THR A 225 -13.89 -2.30 -16.23
N LEU A 226 -13.70 -3.49 -15.69
CA LEU A 226 -12.50 -4.28 -15.94
C LEU A 226 -12.29 -4.55 -17.44
N ALA A 227 -13.36 -4.82 -18.18
CA ALA A 227 -13.31 -5.06 -19.62
C ALA A 227 -12.78 -3.86 -20.42
N GLN A 228 -13.04 -2.64 -19.96
CA GLN A 228 -12.68 -1.42 -20.68
C GLN A 228 -11.44 -0.71 -20.09
N MET A 229 -10.89 -1.20 -18.99
CA MET A 229 -9.85 -0.54 -18.20
C MET A 229 -8.66 -0.06 -19.05
N ALA A 230 -8.17 -0.89 -19.97
CA ALA A 230 -6.97 -0.58 -20.75
C ALA A 230 -7.20 0.40 -21.92
N GLU A 231 -8.46 0.75 -22.24
CA GLU A 231 -8.84 1.68 -23.30
C GLU A 231 -8.68 3.15 -22.89
N HIS A 232 -8.56 3.41 -21.59
CA HIS A 232 -8.53 4.74 -21.02
C HIS A 232 -7.13 5.39 -21.00
N ASP A 233 -7.09 6.72 -20.82
CA ASP A 233 -5.84 7.49 -20.69
C ASP A 233 -5.16 7.21 -19.33
N ILE A 234 -4.41 6.13 -19.28
CA ILE A 234 -3.60 5.73 -18.14
C ILE A 234 -2.15 6.14 -18.37
N GLY A 235 -1.52 6.75 -17.38
CA GLY A 235 -0.12 7.21 -17.45
C GLY A 235 0.63 7.03 -16.12
N MET A 236 1.83 7.59 -16.05
CA MET A 236 2.72 7.50 -14.89
C MET A 236 2.12 8.07 -13.59
N LEU A 237 1.24 9.06 -13.71
CA LEU A 237 0.59 9.72 -12.57
C LEU A 237 -0.78 9.13 -12.24
N SER A 238 -1.11 7.98 -12.83
CA SER A 238 -2.36 7.27 -12.57
C SER A 238 -2.17 6.18 -11.53
N THR A 239 -3.19 5.99 -10.71
CA THR A 239 -3.42 4.79 -9.90
C THR A 239 -4.71 4.17 -10.38
N VAL A 240 -4.72 2.88 -10.62
CA VAL A 240 -5.91 2.13 -11.04
C VAL A 240 -6.38 1.30 -9.86
N LEU A 241 -7.65 1.49 -9.45
CA LEU A 241 -8.29 0.75 -8.39
C LEU A 241 -9.28 -0.24 -9.04
N ILE A 242 -9.01 -1.53 -8.89
CA ILE A 242 -9.88 -2.62 -9.37
C ILE A 242 -10.67 -3.13 -8.17
N GLY A 243 -12.00 -3.08 -8.26
CA GLY A 243 -12.89 -3.60 -7.23
C GLY A 243 -12.83 -5.13 -7.11
N ASN A 244 -13.45 -5.66 -6.06
CA ASN A 244 -13.70 -7.10 -5.91
C ASN A 244 -15.13 -7.48 -6.34
N SER A 245 -15.52 -8.72 -6.14
CA SER A 245 -16.84 -9.25 -6.53
C SER A 245 -18.04 -8.51 -5.88
N ASN A 246 -17.81 -7.84 -4.73
CA ASN A 246 -18.83 -7.10 -3.99
C ASN A 246 -18.77 -5.58 -4.22
N THR A 247 -17.78 -5.10 -4.95
CA THR A 247 -17.62 -3.66 -5.22
C THR A 247 -18.71 -3.18 -6.17
N PHE A 248 -19.27 -2.02 -5.88
CA PHE A 248 -20.22 -1.34 -6.76
C PHE A 248 -19.89 0.14 -6.92
N VAL A 249 -20.42 0.76 -7.97
CA VAL A 249 -20.40 2.21 -8.17
C VAL A 249 -21.85 2.71 -8.15
N ARG A 250 -22.14 3.69 -7.29
CA ARG A 250 -23.43 4.36 -7.20
C ARG A 250 -23.24 5.84 -6.94
N ASP A 251 -23.94 6.67 -7.66
CA ASP A 251 -23.92 8.13 -7.50
C ASP A 251 -22.50 8.74 -7.54
N GLY A 252 -21.64 8.16 -8.40
CA GLY A 252 -20.24 8.61 -8.54
C GLY A 252 -19.31 8.15 -7.42
N LEU A 253 -19.73 7.20 -6.58
CA LEU A 253 -18.94 6.64 -5.48
C LEU A 253 -18.71 5.15 -5.70
N MET A 254 -17.45 4.73 -5.60
CA MET A 254 -17.02 3.33 -5.60
C MET A 254 -16.92 2.83 -4.16
N VAL A 255 -17.66 1.78 -3.84
CA VAL A 255 -17.73 1.24 -2.48
C VAL A 255 -17.55 -0.27 -2.52
N THR A 256 -16.70 -0.78 -1.63
CA THR A 256 -16.60 -2.22 -1.34
C THR A 256 -17.18 -2.47 0.04
N PRO A 257 -18.34 -3.16 0.18
CA PRO A 257 -18.96 -3.40 1.47
C PRO A 257 -18.07 -4.20 2.41
N ARG A 258 -18.05 -3.85 3.69
CA ARG A 258 -17.30 -4.56 4.73
C ARG A 258 -17.85 -5.95 5.04
N GLY A 259 -19.06 -6.25 4.59
CA GLY A 259 -19.70 -7.53 4.83
C GLY A 259 -20.77 -7.51 5.93
N TYR A 260 -21.19 -6.33 6.38
CA TYR A 260 -22.28 -6.22 7.37
C TYR A 260 -23.55 -6.95 6.94
N ALA A 261 -23.89 -6.91 5.65
CA ALA A 261 -25.04 -7.61 5.09
C ALA A 261 -24.96 -9.15 5.21
N ASN A 262 -23.81 -9.73 5.50
CA ASN A 262 -23.71 -11.17 5.76
C ASN A 262 -24.30 -11.55 7.12
N LYS A 263 -24.43 -10.58 8.02
CA LYS A 263 -24.83 -10.79 9.42
C LYS A 263 -26.06 -10.01 9.85
N TYR A 264 -26.28 -8.83 9.27
CA TYR A 264 -27.29 -7.88 9.69
C TYR A 264 -28.20 -7.48 8.53
N ASP A 265 -29.46 -7.22 8.81
CA ASP A 265 -30.35 -6.55 7.86
C ASP A 265 -29.99 -5.07 7.75
N VAL A 266 -29.05 -4.76 6.86
CA VAL A 266 -28.51 -3.40 6.64
C VAL A 266 -29.55 -2.48 5.99
N ALA A 267 -30.52 -3.02 5.28
CA ALA A 267 -31.58 -2.25 4.61
C ALA A 267 -32.82 -2.03 5.50
N GLY A 268 -32.97 -2.82 6.57
CA GLY A 268 -34.09 -2.78 7.49
C GLY A 268 -33.72 -2.12 8.85
N ASP A 269 -33.88 -2.87 9.91
CA ASP A 269 -33.74 -2.39 11.29
C ASP A 269 -32.35 -2.64 11.90
N GLY A 270 -31.43 -3.22 11.16
CA GLY A 270 -30.07 -3.52 11.63
C GLY A 270 -29.99 -4.73 12.56
N THR A 271 -31.06 -5.53 12.69
CA THR A 271 -31.04 -6.77 13.49
C THR A 271 -30.16 -7.84 12.86
N ALA A 272 -29.62 -8.73 13.69
CA ALA A 272 -28.88 -9.89 13.20
C ALA A 272 -29.84 -10.88 12.50
N HIS A 273 -29.37 -11.48 11.39
CA HIS A 273 -30.10 -12.54 10.71
C HIS A 273 -30.33 -13.75 11.62
N GLU A 274 -31.32 -14.56 11.28
CA GLU A 274 -31.60 -15.79 12.00
C GLU A 274 -30.36 -16.71 12.06
N GLY A 275 -30.05 -17.21 13.24
CA GLY A 275 -28.85 -18.02 13.51
C GLY A 275 -27.59 -17.20 13.84
N GLU A 276 -27.57 -15.88 13.58
CA GLU A 276 -26.46 -14.99 13.91
C GLU A 276 -26.67 -14.26 15.25
N LYS A 277 -25.58 -13.90 15.92
CA LYS A 277 -25.62 -13.15 17.19
C LYS A 277 -24.85 -11.85 17.06
N ALA A 278 -25.44 -10.73 17.47
CA ALA A 278 -24.75 -9.44 17.51
C ALA A 278 -23.50 -9.52 18.40
N GLY A 279 -22.40 -8.90 17.94
CA GLY A 279 -21.13 -8.87 18.67
C GLY A 279 -20.34 -10.19 18.74
N ARG A 280 -20.82 -11.25 18.07
CA ARG A 280 -20.07 -12.53 17.97
C ARG A 280 -19.56 -12.74 16.54
N SER A 281 -18.65 -13.68 16.31
CA SER A 281 -18.23 -14.10 14.97
C SER A 281 -19.42 -14.63 14.17
N LEU A 282 -19.31 -14.67 12.84
CA LEU A 282 -20.30 -15.35 12.00
C LEU A 282 -20.41 -16.82 12.39
N SER A 283 -21.60 -17.40 12.20
CA SER A 283 -21.86 -18.84 12.43
C SER A 283 -20.93 -19.73 11.60
N THR A 284 -20.47 -19.24 10.44
CA THR A 284 -19.42 -19.85 9.58
C THR A 284 -18.02 -19.34 9.91
N GLY A 285 -17.75 -18.93 11.16
CA GLY A 285 -16.46 -18.46 11.61
C GLY A 285 -15.43 -19.57 11.79
N LEU A 286 -14.23 -19.23 12.31
CA LEU A 286 -13.10 -20.14 12.44
C LEU A 286 -13.47 -21.46 13.12
N ASN A 287 -14.17 -21.37 14.25
CA ASN A 287 -14.54 -22.56 15.03
C ASN A 287 -15.60 -23.37 14.29
N GLY A 288 -15.23 -24.57 13.85
CA GLY A 288 -16.13 -25.53 13.22
C GLY A 288 -16.40 -25.36 11.72
N TRP A 289 -15.84 -24.34 11.04
CA TRP A 289 -16.08 -24.19 9.61
C TRP A 289 -15.56 -25.37 8.77
N LEU A 290 -14.38 -25.89 9.12
CA LEU A 290 -13.77 -27.02 8.43
C LEU A 290 -14.52 -28.31 8.72
N ASP A 291 -14.87 -28.54 9.99
CA ASP A 291 -15.67 -29.73 10.40
C ASP A 291 -17.04 -29.72 9.72
N THR A 292 -17.68 -28.55 9.64
CA THR A 292 -18.98 -28.39 8.95
C THR A 292 -18.84 -28.64 7.44
N LEU A 293 -17.75 -28.15 6.83
CA LEU A 293 -17.43 -28.39 5.42
C LEU A 293 -17.22 -29.87 5.14
N GLN A 294 -16.42 -30.54 5.98
CA GLN A 294 -16.11 -31.97 5.87
C GLN A 294 -17.37 -32.83 6.08
N ALA A 295 -18.18 -32.54 7.12
CA ALA A 295 -19.41 -33.22 7.39
C ALA A 295 -20.44 -33.07 6.24
N ALA A 296 -20.56 -31.88 5.70
CA ALA A 296 -21.44 -31.63 4.54
C ALA A 296 -20.98 -32.40 3.30
N HIS A 297 -19.68 -32.45 3.05
CA HIS A 297 -19.09 -33.22 1.94
C HIS A 297 -19.33 -34.74 2.14
N ALA A 298 -19.09 -35.24 3.33
CA ALA A 298 -19.34 -36.65 3.70
C ALA A 298 -20.82 -37.00 3.58
N ALA A 299 -21.73 -36.05 3.83
CA ALA A 299 -23.19 -36.21 3.63
C ALA A 299 -23.62 -36.09 2.15
N GLY A 300 -22.69 -35.93 1.21
CA GLY A 300 -22.96 -35.93 -0.23
C GLY A 300 -23.07 -34.55 -0.87
N ALA A 301 -22.74 -33.46 -0.17
CA ALA A 301 -22.68 -32.15 -0.79
C ALA A 301 -21.56 -32.11 -1.83
N THR A 302 -21.88 -31.58 -3.03
CA THR A 302 -20.88 -31.47 -4.10
C THR A 302 -19.91 -30.31 -3.85
N ILE A 303 -18.70 -30.40 -4.43
CA ILE A 303 -17.71 -29.32 -4.38
C ILE A 303 -18.30 -27.99 -4.85
N ASP A 304 -19.07 -28.00 -5.95
CA ASP A 304 -19.69 -26.79 -6.51
C ASP A 304 -20.74 -26.19 -5.57
N HIS A 305 -21.53 -27.02 -4.89
CA HIS A 305 -22.47 -26.55 -3.88
C HIS A 305 -21.77 -25.90 -2.71
N LEU A 306 -20.71 -26.53 -2.18
CA LEU A 306 -19.89 -26.01 -1.08
C LEU A 306 -19.18 -24.73 -1.50
N ALA A 307 -18.60 -24.67 -2.71
CA ALA A 307 -17.97 -23.48 -3.25
C ALA A 307 -18.95 -22.29 -3.29
N HIS A 308 -20.17 -22.53 -3.74
CA HIS A 308 -21.23 -21.51 -3.74
C HIS A 308 -21.65 -21.10 -2.32
N GLN A 309 -21.86 -22.07 -1.43
CA GLN A 309 -22.30 -21.84 -0.04
C GLN A 309 -21.25 -21.02 0.75
N TYR A 310 -19.97 -21.41 0.66
CA TYR A 310 -18.88 -20.73 1.37
C TYR A 310 -18.27 -19.54 0.60
N ARG A 311 -18.75 -19.28 -0.63
CA ARG A 311 -18.22 -18.24 -1.53
C ARG A 311 -16.71 -18.38 -1.75
N LEU A 312 -16.25 -19.60 -1.92
CA LEU A 312 -14.87 -19.97 -2.16
C LEU A 312 -14.73 -20.63 -3.56
N PRO A 313 -13.57 -20.49 -4.21
CA PRO A 313 -13.29 -21.23 -5.43
C PRO A 313 -13.39 -22.75 -5.22
N ALA A 314 -13.95 -23.47 -6.18
CA ALA A 314 -14.09 -24.92 -6.11
C ALA A 314 -12.73 -25.65 -5.89
N ASP A 315 -11.66 -25.11 -6.48
CA ASP A 315 -10.30 -25.63 -6.29
C ASP A 315 -9.82 -25.48 -4.84
N TYR A 316 -10.14 -24.33 -4.21
CA TYR A 316 -9.79 -24.10 -2.80
C TYR A 316 -10.55 -25.08 -1.89
N ILE A 317 -11.85 -25.29 -2.10
CA ILE A 317 -12.65 -26.30 -1.37
C ILE A 317 -12.03 -27.70 -1.53
N ARG A 318 -11.65 -28.06 -2.75
CA ARG A 318 -11.04 -29.37 -3.04
C ARG A 318 -9.72 -29.56 -2.29
N ILE A 319 -8.85 -28.55 -2.33
CA ILE A 319 -7.55 -28.57 -1.62
C ILE A 319 -7.78 -28.66 -0.10
N THR A 320 -8.69 -27.85 0.44
CA THR A 320 -9.01 -27.85 1.88
C THR A 320 -9.54 -29.19 2.38
N LEU A 321 -10.35 -29.89 1.57
CA LEU A 321 -10.85 -31.22 1.91
C LEU A 321 -9.78 -32.33 1.81
N GLN A 322 -8.74 -32.13 1.01
CA GLN A 322 -7.63 -33.09 0.84
C GLN A 322 -6.52 -32.93 1.86
N ASP A 323 -6.32 -31.70 2.35
CA ASP A 323 -5.29 -31.38 3.35
C ASP A 323 -5.98 -30.85 4.62
N PRO A 324 -6.48 -31.74 5.48
CA PRO A 324 -7.16 -31.34 6.69
C PRO A 324 -6.16 -30.59 7.58
N LEU A 325 -6.40 -29.31 7.79
CA LEU A 325 -5.75 -28.56 8.88
C LEU A 325 -5.92 -29.37 10.16
N GLN A 326 -4.86 -29.53 10.95
CA GLN A 326 -4.92 -30.30 12.18
C GLN A 326 -6.10 -29.81 13.03
N PRO A 327 -6.85 -30.74 13.67
CA PRO A 327 -7.93 -30.33 14.57
C PRO A 327 -7.36 -29.41 15.63
N GLU A 328 -7.96 -28.24 15.78
CA GLU A 328 -7.60 -27.26 16.79
C GLU A 328 -7.69 -27.94 18.16
N GLY A 329 -6.62 -27.81 18.95
CA GLY A 329 -6.64 -28.17 20.35
C GLY A 329 -7.79 -27.41 21.02
N ASP A 330 -8.50 -28.08 21.88
CA ASP A 330 -9.69 -27.63 22.61
C ASP A 330 -9.40 -26.33 23.41
N ASP A 331 -9.54 -25.18 22.76
CA ASP A 331 -9.43 -23.86 23.38
C ASP A 331 -10.73 -23.44 24.10
N THR A 332 -11.47 -24.41 24.66
CA THR A 332 -12.64 -24.12 25.48
C THR A 332 -12.31 -23.49 26.85
N ALA A 333 -11.00 -23.24 27.16
CA ALA A 333 -10.56 -22.72 28.46
C ALA A 333 -10.29 -21.20 28.51
N ALA A 334 -10.41 -20.42 27.41
CA ALA A 334 -10.06 -18.99 27.39
C ALA A 334 -11.26 -18.03 27.28
N GLY A 335 -12.47 -18.49 27.55
CA GLY A 335 -13.73 -17.72 27.28
C GLY A 335 -14.42 -17.07 28.48
N GLU A 336 -13.86 -17.06 29.69
CA GLU A 336 -14.55 -16.54 30.89
C GLU A 336 -13.82 -15.38 31.63
N ALA A 337 -12.92 -14.68 31.00
CA ALA A 337 -12.31 -13.51 31.62
C ALA A 337 -12.29 -12.35 30.61
N GLU A 338 -13.42 -11.64 30.51
CA GLU A 338 -13.53 -10.21 30.20
C GLU A 338 -15.01 -9.92 29.87
N ALA A 339 -15.79 -9.62 30.92
CA ALA A 339 -17.07 -8.98 30.87
C ALA A 339 -16.90 -7.48 31.18
#